data_bbbe17ace23d296256c3202da4c97821
#
_entry.id   bbbe17ace23d296256c3202da4c97821
#
_cell.length_a   1.000
_cell.length_b   1.000
_cell.length_c   1.000
_cell.angle_alpha   90.00
_cell.angle_beta   90.00
_cell.angle_gamma   90.00
#
_symmetry.space_group_name_H-M   'P 1'
#
loop_
_entity.id
_entity.type
_entity.pdbx_description
1 polymer ?
#
loop_
_entity_poly.entity_id
_entity_poly.type
_entity_poly.pdbx_seq_one_letter_code
_entity_poly.pdbx_strand_id
1 'polypeptide(L)'
;MQVIEVRNVHDALVRGMDLLHTEDFKNESRNGRVYQARTPVTTVYERSKERVLFWAERDANPFFHFMEGLWMLDGRNDLEFVKHFAKSMENYSDDGKSLWGAYGWRWRSYFGYDQLRVIIERLKKDGEDRRSV
;
A
#
# COMPACT_ATOMS: atom_id res chain seq x y z
N MET A 1 24.40 -1.98 2.62
CA MET A 1 23.16 -1.68 1.86
C MET A 1 23.22 -2.50 0.59
N GLN A 2 22.16 -3.25 0.29
CA GLN A 2 22.05 -4.03 -0.93
C GLN A 2 21.13 -3.28 -1.93
N VAL A 3 21.44 -3.42 -3.21
CA VAL A 3 20.63 -2.81 -4.28
C VAL A 3 20.13 -3.92 -5.20
N ILE A 4 18.82 -3.95 -5.45
CA ILE A 4 18.17 -4.85 -6.39
C ILE A 4 17.67 -4.01 -7.56
N GLU A 5 18.25 -4.17 -8.73
CA GLU A 5 17.79 -3.53 -9.97
C GLU A 5 16.88 -4.48 -10.72
N VAL A 6 15.67 -4.04 -11.05
CA VAL A 6 14.62 -4.84 -11.64
C VAL A 6 13.80 -4.04 -12.64
N ARG A 7 13.22 -4.72 -13.60
CA ARG A 7 12.30 -4.09 -14.54
C ARG A 7 11.03 -3.57 -13.84
N ASN A 8 10.37 -4.42 -13.06
CA ASN A 8 9.06 -4.13 -12.48
C ASN A 8 8.82 -4.91 -11.17
N VAL A 9 7.60 -4.86 -10.65
CA VAL A 9 7.23 -5.51 -9.39
C VAL A 9 7.26 -7.04 -9.45
N HIS A 10 7.12 -7.67 -10.62
CA HIS A 10 7.22 -9.13 -10.77
C HIS A 10 8.67 -9.58 -10.52
N ASP A 11 9.63 -8.92 -11.18
CA ASP A 11 11.04 -9.23 -10.99
C ASP A 11 11.48 -8.91 -9.55
N ALA A 12 10.95 -7.84 -8.96
CA ALA A 12 11.23 -7.46 -7.58
C ALA A 12 10.80 -8.54 -6.58
N LEU A 13 9.65 -9.17 -6.80
CA LEU A 13 9.19 -10.26 -5.94
C LEU A 13 10.18 -11.43 -5.97
N VAL A 14 10.55 -11.89 -7.17
CA VAL A 14 11.49 -13.02 -7.33
C VAL A 14 12.83 -12.70 -6.70
N ARG A 15 13.44 -11.55 -7.07
CA ARG A 15 14.75 -11.14 -6.55
C ARG A 15 14.74 -10.94 -5.04
N GLY A 16 13.65 -10.39 -4.49
CA GLY A 16 13.49 -10.23 -3.05
C GLY A 16 13.39 -11.57 -2.32
N MET A 17 12.63 -12.53 -2.85
CA MET A 17 12.52 -13.87 -2.29
C MET A 17 13.84 -14.63 -2.35
N ASP A 18 14.55 -14.56 -3.48
CA ASP A 18 15.89 -15.18 -3.63
C ASP A 18 16.88 -14.62 -2.61
N LEU A 19 16.88 -13.29 -2.43
CA LEU A 19 17.73 -12.65 -1.43
C LEU A 19 17.43 -13.16 -0.03
N LEU A 20 16.17 -13.18 0.37
CA LEU A 20 15.76 -13.62 1.69
C LEU A 20 16.09 -15.10 1.94
N HIS A 21 15.92 -15.97 0.94
CA HIS A 21 16.27 -17.38 1.03
C HIS A 21 17.79 -17.58 1.10
N THR A 22 18.57 -16.80 0.34
CA THR A 22 20.03 -16.88 0.34
C THR A 22 20.61 -16.44 1.67
N GLU A 23 20.09 -15.38 2.27
CA GLU A 23 20.51 -14.91 3.58
C GLU A 23 20.08 -15.81 4.73
N ASP A 24 18.99 -16.54 4.55
CA ASP A 24 18.34 -17.47 5.53
C ASP A 24 18.26 -16.88 6.96
N PHE A 25 18.08 -15.57 7.05
CA PHE A 25 17.96 -14.89 8.34
C PHE A 25 16.47 -14.80 8.72
N LYS A 26 16.14 -15.38 9.86
CA LYS A 26 14.77 -15.47 10.37
C LYS A 26 14.60 -14.64 11.64
N ASN A 27 13.45 -13.99 11.77
CA ASN A 27 13.10 -13.24 12.97
C ASN A 27 11.65 -13.54 13.37
N GLU A 28 11.32 -13.32 14.63
CA GLU A 28 9.95 -13.44 15.13
C GLU A 28 9.19 -12.12 14.90
N SER A 29 7.95 -12.22 14.46
CA SER A 29 7.05 -11.09 14.26
C SER A 29 5.67 -11.39 14.84
N ARG A 30 4.79 -10.40 14.86
CA ARG A 30 3.38 -10.60 15.23
C ARG A 30 2.64 -11.61 14.34
N ASN A 31 3.15 -11.88 13.16
CA ASN A 31 2.59 -12.84 12.20
C ASN A 31 3.34 -14.19 12.22
N GLY A 32 4.15 -14.47 13.27
CA GLY A 32 5.01 -15.63 13.39
C GLY A 32 6.39 -15.39 12.79
N ARG A 33 7.09 -16.51 12.51
CA ARG A 33 8.45 -16.46 11.98
C ARG A 33 8.48 -15.94 10.54
N VAL A 34 9.33 -14.96 10.29
CA VAL A 34 9.49 -14.33 8.97
C VAL A 34 10.96 -14.33 8.53
N TYR A 35 11.20 -14.36 7.23
CA TYR A 35 12.53 -14.05 6.68
C TYR A 35 12.74 -12.55 6.68
N GLN A 36 13.93 -12.13 7.01
CA GLN A 36 14.30 -10.70 7.08
C GLN A 36 15.67 -10.49 6.41
N ALA A 37 15.80 -9.43 5.62
CA ALA A 37 17.10 -9.00 5.12
C ALA A 37 17.96 -8.48 6.28
N ARG A 38 19.25 -8.87 6.30
CA ARG A 38 20.21 -8.47 7.36
C ARG A 38 20.58 -7.00 7.28
N THR A 39 20.51 -6.43 6.09
CA THR A 39 20.83 -5.02 5.83
C THR A 39 19.70 -4.35 5.07
N PRO A 40 19.61 -3.00 5.09
CA PRO A 40 18.64 -2.29 4.25
C PRO A 40 18.81 -2.64 2.78
N VAL A 41 17.69 -2.86 2.10
CA VAL A 41 17.61 -3.19 0.67
C VAL A 41 16.92 -2.05 -0.06
N THR A 42 17.55 -1.59 -1.14
CA THR A 42 16.95 -0.61 -2.06
C THR A 42 16.56 -1.33 -3.34
N THR A 43 15.32 -1.17 -3.77
CA THR A 43 14.86 -1.69 -5.05
C THR A 43 14.72 -0.56 -6.06
N VAL A 44 15.38 -0.70 -7.22
CA VAL A 44 15.34 0.24 -8.33
C VAL A 44 14.47 -0.36 -9.43
N TYR A 45 13.41 0.34 -9.82
CA TYR A 45 12.47 -0.08 -10.86
C TYR A 45 12.73 0.68 -12.16
N GLU A 46 13.09 -0.01 -13.24
CA GLU A 46 13.24 0.57 -14.58
C GLU A 46 11.90 1.00 -15.17
N ARG A 47 10.84 0.23 -14.89
CA ARG A 47 9.47 0.41 -15.40
C ARG A 47 8.48 0.61 -14.26
N SER A 48 8.54 1.74 -13.58
CA SER A 48 7.70 2.04 -12.41
C SER A 48 6.19 2.06 -12.70
N LYS A 49 5.77 2.19 -13.95
CA LYS A 49 4.36 2.10 -14.36
C LYS A 49 3.83 0.67 -14.37
N GLU A 50 4.70 -0.34 -14.49
CA GLU A 50 4.36 -1.77 -14.44
C GLU A 50 4.27 -2.24 -12.98
N ARG A 51 3.31 -1.70 -12.22
CA ARG A 51 3.20 -1.88 -10.76
C ARG A 51 2.09 -2.82 -10.29
N VAL A 52 1.40 -3.48 -11.20
CA VAL A 52 0.40 -4.50 -10.84
C VAL A 52 1.06 -5.87 -10.84
N LEU A 53 0.95 -6.57 -9.71
CA LEU A 53 1.52 -7.90 -9.52
C LEU A 53 0.47 -8.97 -9.89
N PHE A 54 0.72 -9.71 -10.99
CA PHE A 54 -0.17 -10.77 -11.50
C PHE A 54 0.29 -12.19 -11.17
N TRP A 55 1.21 -12.34 -10.26
CA TRP A 55 1.72 -13.65 -9.90
C TRP A 55 0.64 -14.48 -9.20
N ALA A 56 0.33 -15.69 -9.74
CA ALA A 56 -0.74 -16.54 -9.22
C ALA A 56 -0.50 -16.96 -7.76
N GLU A 57 0.74 -17.25 -7.43
CA GLU A 57 1.14 -17.66 -6.08
C GLU A 57 1.00 -16.54 -5.04
N ARG A 58 1.00 -15.28 -5.48
CA ARG A 58 0.73 -14.12 -4.61
C ARG A 58 -0.76 -13.96 -4.32
N ASP A 59 -1.60 -14.49 -5.18
CA ASP A 59 -3.07 -14.42 -5.08
C ASP A 59 -3.58 -12.99 -4.79
N ALA A 60 -3.01 -12.02 -5.50
CA ALA A 60 -3.42 -10.63 -5.36
C ALA A 60 -4.79 -10.43 -5.98
N ASN A 61 -5.71 -9.80 -5.23
CA ASN A 61 -7.04 -9.48 -5.71
C ASN A 61 -7.06 -8.08 -6.36
N PRO A 62 -6.96 -7.95 -7.70
CA PRO A 62 -6.91 -6.65 -8.36
C PRO A 62 -8.22 -5.88 -8.25
N PHE A 63 -9.34 -6.57 -8.12
CA PHE A 63 -10.64 -5.94 -7.90
C PHE A 63 -10.71 -5.28 -6.52
N PHE A 64 -10.20 -5.97 -5.48
CA PHE A 64 -10.09 -5.37 -4.16
C PHE A 64 -9.24 -4.10 -4.21
N HIS A 65 -8.05 -4.15 -4.79
CA HIS A 65 -7.16 -2.97 -4.86
C HIS A 65 -7.79 -1.79 -5.60
N PHE A 66 -8.53 -2.06 -6.69
CA PHE A 66 -9.24 -1.03 -7.43
C PHE A 66 -10.37 -0.42 -6.59
N MET A 67 -11.20 -1.25 -5.97
CA MET A 67 -12.35 -0.81 -5.18
C MET A 67 -11.91 -0.14 -3.88
N GLU A 68 -10.83 -0.61 -3.24
CA GLU A 68 -10.21 0.07 -2.10
C GLU A 68 -9.72 1.46 -2.49
N GLY A 69 -9.08 1.62 -3.65
CA GLY A 69 -8.67 2.92 -4.18
C GLY A 69 -9.84 3.89 -4.34
N LEU A 70 -10.96 3.44 -4.89
CA LEU A 70 -12.19 4.26 -5.01
C LEU A 70 -12.78 4.61 -3.64
N TRP A 71 -12.82 3.66 -2.71
CA TRP A 71 -13.27 3.87 -1.34
C TRP A 71 -12.41 4.91 -0.61
N MET A 72 -11.08 4.87 -0.80
CA MET A 72 -10.15 5.87 -0.27
C MET A 72 -10.40 7.25 -0.88
N LEU A 73 -10.55 7.35 -2.20
CA LEU A 73 -10.82 8.62 -2.89
C LEU A 73 -12.15 9.24 -2.48
N ASP A 74 -13.15 8.42 -2.17
CA ASP A 74 -14.45 8.86 -1.66
C ASP A 74 -14.41 9.30 -0.18
N GLY A 75 -13.29 9.09 0.51
CA GLY A 75 -13.12 9.50 1.91
C GLY A 75 -13.88 8.63 2.90
N ARG A 76 -14.16 7.39 2.56
CA ARG A 76 -14.92 6.43 3.37
C ARG A 76 -14.04 5.73 4.40
N ASN A 77 -14.67 5.24 5.45
CA ASN A 77 -14.04 4.38 6.47
C ASN A 77 -14.93 3.20 6.89
N ASP A 78 -16.08 3.00 6.23
CA ASP A 78 -17.00 1.90 6.52
C ASP A 78 -16.40 0.55 6.13
N LEU A 79 -16.50 -0.41 7.04
CA LEU A 79 -16.02 -1.78 6.84
C LEU A 79 -16.84 -2.52 5.80
N GLU A 80 -18.16 -2.28 5.73
CA GLU A 80 -19.09 -3.06 4.92
C GLU A 80 -18.68 -3.11 3.44
N PHE A 81 -18.25 -1.98 2.89
CA PHE A 81 -17.85 -1.90 1.49
C PHE A 81 -16.61 -2.74 1.20
N VAL A 82 -15.52 -2.52 1.93
CA VAL A 82 -14.23 -3.20 1.66
C VAL A 82 -14.27 -4.68 1.99
N LYS A 83 -15.04 -5.07 3.00
CA LYS A 83 -15.27 -6.45 3.39
C LYS A 83 -15.94 -7.28 2.29
N HIS A 84 -16.77 -6.66 1.44
CA HIS A 84 -17.38 -7.32 0.29
C HIS A 84 -16.33 -7.89 -0.68
N PHE A 85 -15.19 -7.22 -0.81
CA PHE A 85 -14.10 -7.62 -1.70
C PHE A 85 -13.00 -8.42 -0.98
N ALA A 86 -12.82 -8.21 0.32
CA ALA A 86 -11.83 -8.88 1.13
C ALA A 86 -12.34 -9.10 2.55
N LYS A 87 -12.84 -10.30 2.86
CA LYS A 87 -13.41 -10.65 4.18
C LYS A 87 -12.42 -10.41 5.32
N SER A 88 -11.11 -10.60 5.09
CA SER A 88 -10.07 -10.39 6.08
C SER A 88 -10.01 -8.97 6.64
N MET A 89 -10.65 -7.99 5.98
CA MET A 89 -10.75 -6.62 6.48
C MET A 89 -11.51 -6.52 7.81
N GLU A 90 -12.36 -7.50 8.14
CA GLU A 90 -13.01 -7.58 9.46
C GLU A 90 -12.00 -7.63 10.62
N ASN A 91 -10.85 -8.26 10.41
CA ASN A 91 -9.83 -8.42 11.44
C ASN A 91 -9.13 -7.10 11.83
N TYR A 92 -9.34 -6.03 11.05
CA TYR A 92 -8.73 -4.72 11.26
C TYR A 92 -9.74 -3.68 11.79
N SER A 93 -10.97 -4.10 12.10
CA SER A 93 -12.01 -3.24 12.67
C SER A 93 -12.18 -3.53 14.15
N ASP A 94 -12.10 -2.49 14.98
CA ASP A 94 -12.29 -2.59 16.42
C ASP A 94 -13.77 -2.65 16.82
N ASP A 95 -14.64 -2.00 16.03
CA ASP A 95 -16.08 -1.84 16.28
C ASP A 95 -16.97 -2.69 15.36
N GLY A 96 -16.38 -3.44 14.43
CA GLY A 96 -17.07 -4.21 13.40
C GLY A 96 -17.83 -3.36 12.37
N LYS A 97 -17.60 -2.05 12.32
CA LYS A 97 -18.31 -1.11 11.44
C LYS A 97 -17.39 -0.20 10.65
N SER A 98 -16.29 0.23 11.27
CA SER A 98 -15.38 1.21 10.69
C SER A 98 -13.93 0.76 10.75
N LEU A 99 -13.11 1.38 9.90
CA LEU A 99 -11.66 1.21 9.86
C LEU A 99 -10.98 2.53 10.23
N TRP A 100 -10.44 2.62 11.44
CA TRP A 100 -9.75 3.81 11.94
C TRP A 100 -8.49 4.18 11.16
N GLY A 101 -7.87 3.19 10.52
CA GLY A 101 -6.72 3.36 9.63
C GLY A 101 -7.07 3.82 8.21
N ALA A 102 -8.35 4.07 7.90
CA ALA A 102 -8.80 4.48 6.56
C ALA A 102 -8.15 5.80 6.11
N TYR A 103 -7.18 5.70 5.20
CA TYR A 103 -6.43 6.87 4.73
C TYR A 103 -7.32 7.92 4.06
N GLY A 104 -8.25 7.49 3.21
CA GLY A 104 -9.16 8.38 2.50
C GLY A 104 -10.02 9.23 3.45
N TRP A 105 -10.56 8.62 4.48
CA TRP A 105 -11.30 9.31 5.52
C TRP A 105 -10.44 10.33 6.27
N ARG A 106 -9.19 9.97 6.57
CA ARG A 106 -8.23 10.89 7.21
C ARG A 106 -7.87 12.06 6.31
N TRP A 107 -7.73 11.84 5.01
CA TRP A 107 -7.45 12.91 4.05
C TRP A 107 -8.62 13.88 3.87
N ARG A 108 -9.86 13.38 3.90
CA ARG A 108 -11.01 14.15 3.48
C ARG A 108 -11.91 14.66 4.61
N SER A 109 -11.88 14.00 5.80
CA SER A 109 -12.87 14.28 6.84
C SER A 109 -12.32 14.35 8.25
N TYR A 110 -11.40 13.47 8.63
CA TYR A 110 -10.96 13.28 10.02
C TYR A 110 -10.49 14.56 10.72
N PHE A 111 -9.78 15.43 10.01
CA PHE A 111 -9.23 16.67 10.57
C PHE A 111 -10.18 17.88 10.42
N GLY A 112 -11.44 17.67 10.06
CA GLY A 112 -12.44 18.72 9.91
C GLY A 112 -12.36 19.50 8.59
N TYR A 113 -11.47 19.14 7.69
CA TYR A 113 -11.35 19.72 6.34
C TYR A 113 -10.81 18.70 5.34
N ASP A 114 -11.12 18.91 4.07
CA ASP A 114 -10.66 18.05 2.97
C ASP A 114 -9.27 18.51 2.51
N GLN A 115 -8.21 17.78 2.95
CA GLN A 115 -6.82 18.08 2.62
C GLN A 115 -6.55 17.94 1.12
N LEU A 116 -7.18 16.97 0.43
CA LEU A 116 -6.99 16.79 -1.01
C LEU A 116 -7.55 18.00 -1.78
N ARG A 117 -8.69 18.50 -1.37
CA ARG A 117 -9.26 19.71 -1.97
C ARG A 117 -8.35 20.92 -1.77
N VAL A 118 -7.81 21.09 -0.58
CA VAL A 118 -6.87 22.19 -0.29
C VAL A 118 -5.62 22.11 -1.17
N ILE A 119 -5.05 20.90 -1.33
CA ILE A 119 -3.88 20.66 -2.18
C ILE A 119 -4.20 20.98 -3.64
N ILE A 120 -5.35 20.49 -4.15
CA ILE A 120 -5.78 20.76 -5.53
C ILE A 120 -5.93 22.27 -5.79
N GLU A 121 -6.57 23.00 -4.88
CA GLU A 121 -6.75 24.44 -5.04
C GLU A 121 -5.42 25.22 -5.00
N ARG A 122 -4.44 24.76 -4.20
CA ARG A 122 -3.08 25.31 -4.20
C ARG A 122 -2.36 25.06 -5.52
N LEU A 123 -2.36 23.81 -6.00
CA LEU A 123 -1.71 23.43 -7.25
C LEU A 123 -2.34 24.08 -8.47
N LYS A 124 -3.64 24.40 -8.44
CA LYS A 124 -4.28 25.22 -9.50
C LYS A 124 -3.75 26.65 -9.54
N LYS A 125 -3.36 27.22 -8.39
CA LYS A 125 -2.84 28.58 -8.29
C LYS A 125 -1.35 28.63 -8.63
N ASP A 126 -0.61 27.62 -8.17
CA ASP A 126 0.83 27.51 -8.36
C ASP A 126 1.20 26.01 -8.50
N GLY A 127 1.45 25.59 -9.74
CA GLY A 127 1.82 24.21 -10.05
C GLY A 127 3.19 23.79 -9.50
N GLU A 128 4.00 24.76 -9.06
CA GLU A 128 5.32 24.52 -8.47
C GLU A 128 5.29 24.59 -6.92
N ASP A 129 4.11 24.64 -6.30
CA ASP A 129 3.97 24.70 -4.84
C ASP A 129 4.51 23.44 -4.16
N ARG A 130 5.75 23.51 -3.70
CA ARG A 130 6.48 22.42 -3.01
C ARG A 130 5.87 22.02 -1.67
N ARG A 131 4.95 22.82 -1.11
CA ARG A 131 4.27 22.54 0.17
C ARG A 131 3.01 21.70 -0.02
N SER A 132 2.62 21.46 -1.26
CA SER A 132 1.44 20.66 -1.63
C SER A 132 1.81 19.25 -2.12
N VAL A 133 3.11 18.92 -2.16
CA VAL A 133 3.63 17.63 -2.64
C VAL A 133 4.29 16.89 -1.50
#